data_3942c8267985742766f7aa37898658ca
#
_entry.id   3942c8267985742766f7aa37898658ca
#
_cell.length_a   1.000
_cell.length_b   1.000
_cell.length_c   1.000
_cell.angle_alpha   90.00
_cell.angle_beta   90.00
_cell.angle_gamma   90.00
#
_symmetry.space_group_name_H-M   'P 1'
#
loop_
_entity.id
_entity.type
_entity.pdbx_description
1 polymer ?
#
loop_
_entity_poly.entity_id
_entity_poly.type
_entity_poly.pdbx_seq_one_letter_code
_entity_poly.pdbx_strand_id
1 'polypeptide(L)'
;VRHHELSAKDKDWLEKSAGKLGLRASKLAGLHAHFFLATALKAREGDVGCFVTSAEWLDVNYGQFLRELFLGPLGGVALHRIDPKIAAFDDALTTAVITCFEVGSRPQSIRFRTHRSLQSLSLDAGRLFSRKRFETSARWSSLEATKRKPSGLVELGELFCVHRGQVTG
;
A
#
# COMPACT_ATOMS: atom_id res chain seq x y z
N VAL A 1 0.23 8.47 13.14
CA VAL A 1 1.49 9.19 13.45
C VAL A 1 2.27 9.35 12.16
N ARG A 2 2.54 10.61 11.78
CA ARG A 2 3.25 10.97 10.55
C ARG A 2 4.78 10.86 10.76
N HIS A 3 5.52 10.76 9.66
CA HIS A 3 6.99 10.58 9.71
C HIS A 3 7.75 11.70 10.47
N HIS A 4 7.24 12.92 10.48
CA HIS A 4 7.88 14.03 11.20
C HIS A 4 7.72 13.97 12.73
N GLU A 5 6.76 13.19 13.20
CA GLU A 5 6.53 12.93 14.63
C GLU A 5 7.38 11.76 15.16
N LEU A 6 8.05 11.01 14.26
CA LEU A 6 8.93 9.90 14.61
C LEU A 6 10.33 10.41 14.96
N SER A 7 10.91 9.86 16.01
CA SER A 7 12.28 10.19 16.43
C SER A 7 13.32 9.69 15.40
N ALA A 8 14.52 10.25 15.45
CA ALA A 8 15.65 9.76 14.63
C ALA A 8 15.92 8.27 14.91
N LYS A 9 15.81 7.85 16.19
CA LYS A 9 16.02 6.46 16.59
C LYS A 9 15.01 5.50 15.94
N ASP A 10 13.74 5.91 15.83
CA ASP A 10 12.71 5.10 15.18
C ASP A 10 12.98 4.96 13.68
N LYS A 11 13.37 6.05 13.02
CA LYS A 11 13.74 6.05 11.60
C LYS A 11 14.96 5.17 11.31
N ASP A 12 15.97 5.24 12.15
CA ASP A 12 17.17 4.40 12.04
C ASP A 12 16.85 2.92 12.30
N TRP A 13 15.97 2.63 13.26
CA TRP A 13 15.49 1.26 13.48
C TRP A 13 14.79 0.71 12.25
N LEU A 14 13.93 1.50 11.61
CA LEU A 14 13.20 1.11 10.40
C LEU A 14 14.18 0.76 9.27
N GLU A 15 15.16 1.62 8.99
CA GLU A 15 16.16 1.39 7.93
C GLU A 15 17.02 0.14 8.21
N LYS A 16 17.59 0.05 9.41
CA LYS A 16 18.44 -1.09 9.81
C LYS A 16 17.67 -2.41 9.78
N SER A 17 16.43 -2.38 10.24
CA SER A 17 15.61 -3.58 10.31
C SER A 17 15.09 -4.00 8.93
N ALA A 18 14.78 -3.06 8.04
CA ALA A 18 14.45 -3.35 6.64
C ALA A 18 15.64 -4.01 5.92
N GLY A 19 16.87 -3.55 6.19
CA GLY A 19 18.08 -4.13 5.64
C GLY A 19 18.28 -5.61 5.96
N LYS A 20 17.76 -6.11 7.10
CA LYS A 20 17.77 -7.55 7.44
C LYS A 20 16.95 -8.41 6.48
N LEU A 21 15.97 -7.82 5.83
CA LEU A 21 15.14 -8.46 4.80
C LEU A 21 15.59 -8.14 3.37
N GLY A 22 16.73 -7.46 3.20
CA GLY A 22 17.22 -7.01 1.90
C GLY A 22 16.37 -5.87 1.29
N LEU A 23 15.54 -5.20 2.09
CA LEU A 23 14.66 -4.13 1.66
C LEU A 23 15.18 -2.74 2.04
N ARG A 24 14.71 -1.72 1.33
CA ARG A 24 15.04 -0.31 1.61
C ARG A 24 13.80 0.44 2.11
N ALA A 25 13.85 0.89 3.35
CA ALA A 25 12.82 1.74 3.93
C ALA A 25 13.15 3.21 3.72
N SER A 26 12.13 4.04 3.55
CA SER A 26 12.26 5.50 3.48
C SER A 26 12.01 6.12 4.85
N LYS A 27 12.83 7.08 5.26
CA LYS A 27 12.59 7.91 6.48
C LYS A 27 11.30 8.75 6.42
N LEU A 28 10.68 8.83 5.24
CA LEU A 28 9.38 9.47 5.05
C LEU A 28 8.20 8.55 5.36
N ALA A 29 8.44 7.29 5.66
CA ALA A 29 7.39 6.35 6.03
C ALA A 29 6.85 6.66 7.43
N GLY A 30 5.53 6.65 7.57
CA GLY A 30 4.87 6.84 8.86
C GLY A 30 4.93 5.59 9.76
N LEU A 31 4.37 5.69 10.96
CA LEU A 31 4.43 4.65 11.98
C LEU A 31 3.88 3.29 11.51
N HIS A 32 2.89 3.28 10.61
CA HIS A 32 2.35 2.03 10.07
C HIS A 32 3.42 1.14 9.41
N ALA A 33 4.45 1.72 8.79
CA ALA A 33 5.55 0.95 8.21
C ALA A 33 6.34 0.16 9.25
N HIS A 34 6.44 0.68 10.48
CA HIS A 34 7.10 -0.01 11.59
C HIS A 34 6.30 -1.26 12.02
N PHE A 35 4.97 -1.17 12.06
CA PHE A 35 4.13 -2.32 12.37
C PHE A 35 4.23 -3.41 11.30
N PHE A 36 4.16 -3.05 10.03
CA PHE A 36 4.34 -4.01 8.93
C PHE A 36 5.71 -4.71 9.02
N LEU A 37 6.78 -3.94 9.23
CA LEU A 37 8.13 -4.50 9.33
C LEU A 37 8.29 -5.36 10.58
N ALA A 38 7.79 -4.90 11.73
CA ALA A 38 7.88 -5.66 12.97
C ALA A 38 7.15 -7.00 12.86
N THR A 39 6.00 -7.02 12.20
CA THR A 39 5.25 -8.25 11.91
C THR A 39 6.04 -9.16 10.98
N ALA A 40 6.58 -8.64 9.88
CA ALA A 40 7.38 -9.42 8.94
C ALA A 40 8.64 -10.04 9.58
N LEU A 41 9.20 -9.40 10.64
CA LEU A 41 10.38 -9.89 11.35
C LEU A 41 10.07 -10.86 12.49
N LYS A 42 8.86 -10.82 13.05
CA LYS A 42 8.52 -11.56 14.27
C LYS A 42 7.49 -12.67 14.08
N ALA A 43 6.62 -12.53 13.09
CA ALA A 43 5.61 -13.52 12.77
C ALA A 43 6.26 -14.77 12.18
N ARG A 44 5.60 -15.90 12.34
CA ARG A 44 6.03 -17.21 11.83
C ARG A 44 5.33 -17.52 10.51
N GLU A 45 5.92 -18.37 9.73
CA GLU A 45 5.29 -18.88 8.52
C GLU A 45 3.92 -19.51 8.85
N GLY A 46 2.90 -19.15 8.08
CA GLY A 46 1.50 -19.55 8.29
C GLY A 46 0.71 -18.64 9.24
N ASP A 47 1.34 -17.70 9.96
CA ASP A 47 0.59 -16.72 10.75
C ASP A 47 -0.25 -15.84 9.83
N VAL A 48 -1.51 -15.63 10.18
CA VAL A 48 -2.43 -14.76 9.44
C VAL A 48 -2.64 -13.44 10.16
N GLY A 49 -2.80 -12.37 9.38
CA GLY A 49 -3.01 -11.06 9.97
C GLY A 49 -3.76 -10.10 9.06
N CYS A 50 -4.23 -9.03 9.69
CA CYS A 50 -4.95 -7.97 9.02
C CYS A 50 -4.59 -6.61 9.64
N PHE A 51 -4.29 -5.62 8.79
CA PHE A 51 -4.08 -4.24 9.22
C PHE A 51 -5.08 -3.31 8.56
N VAL A 52 -5.54 -2.33 9.31
CA VAL A 52 -6.26 -1.17 8.80
C VAL A 52 -5.33 0.04 8.87
N THR A 53 -5.03 0.65 7.72
CA THR A 53 -4.09 1.77 7.63
C THR A 53 -4.59 2.82 6.64
N SER A 54 -3.94 4.01 6.63
CA SER A 54 -4.11 4.95 5.52
C SER A 54 -3.74 4.27 4.20
N ALA A 55 -4.53 4.52 3.15
CA ALA A 55 -4.31 3.94 1.82
C ALA A 55 -3.26 4.69 0.97
N GLU A 56 -2.66 5.77 1.49
CA GLU A 56 -1.69 6.58 0.75
C GLU A 56 -0.50 5.76 0.22
N TRP A 57 -0.03 4.79 1.01
CA TRP A 57 1.12 3.97 0.66
C TRP A 57 0.91 3.11 -0.61
N LEU A 58 -0.34 2.92 -1.02
CA LEU A 58 -0.64 2.20 -2.27
C LEU A 58 -0.05 2.90 -3.51
N ASP A 59 0.14 4.22 -3.46
CA ASP A 59 0.44 5.04 -4.64
C ASP A 59 1.71 5.90 -4.54
N VAL A 60 2.19 6.16 -3.31
CA VAL A 60 3.33 7.06 -3.09
C VAL A 60 4.68 6.33 -3.11
N ASN A 61 5.76 7.05 -3.35
CA ASN A 61 7.10 6.47 -3.47
C ASN A 61 7.56 5.77 -2.18
N TYR A 62 7.34 6.38 -1.00
CA TYR A 62 7.72 5.74 0.27
C TYR A 62 6.90 4.47 0.57
N GLY A 63 5.75 4.30 -0.07
CA GLY A 63 4.91 3.12 0.01
C GLY A 63 5.49 1.90 -0.72
N GLN A 64 6.53 2.08 -1.56
CA GLN A 64 7.18 0.95 -2.23
C GLN A 64 7.67 -0.10 -1.23
N PHE A 65 8.29 0.33 -0.15
CA PHE A 65 8.72 -0.55 0.93
C PHE A 65 7.57 -1.41 1.50
N LEU A 66 6.41 -0.80 1.73
CA LEU A 66 5.22 -1.53 2.21
C LEU A 66 4.68 -2.51 1.19
N ARG A 67 4.70 -2.13 -0.09
CA ARG A 67 4.30 -3.02 -1.19
C ARG A 67 5.24 -4.23 -1.30
N GLU A 68 6.54 -4.02 -1.13
CA GLU A 68 7.54 -5.08 -1.10
C GLU A 68 7.36 -6.00 0.11
N LEU A 69 7.10 -5.45 1.31
CA LEU A 69 6.77 -6.25 2.50
C LEU A 69 5.51 -7.08 2.29
N PHE A 70 4.46 -6.47 1.74
CA PHE A 70 3.19 -7.13 1.46
C PHE A 70 3.33 -8.26 0.44
N LEU A 71 4.01 -8.01 -0.67
CA LEU A 71 4.24 -9.04 -1.68
C LEU A 71 5.28 -10.09 -1.25
N GLY A 72 6.22 -9.73 -0.42
CA GLY A 72 7.31 -10.58 0.04
C GLY A 72 7.01 -11.30 1.35
N PRO A 73 7.69 -10.91 2.44
CA PRO A 73 7.69 -11.67 3.68
C PRO A 73 6.34 -11.76 4.38
N LEU A 74 5.44 -10.79 4.21
CA LEU A 74 4.09 -10.86 4.79
C LEU A 74 3.16 -11.79 4.01
N GLY A 75 3.41 -12.06 2.74
CA GLY A 75 2.55 -12.97 1.97
C GLY A 75 1.14 -12.42 1.76
N GLY A 76 1.02 -11.24 1.16
CA GLY A 76 -0.26 -10.56 0.96
C GLY A 76 -1.26 -11.36 0.14
N VAL A 77 -2.46 -11.54 0.69
CA VAL A 77 -3.55 -12.33 0.07
C VAL A 77 -4.71 -11.45 -0.40
N ALA A 78 -4.98 -10.35 0.30
CA ALA A 78 -6.06 -9.44 -0.09
C ALA A 78 -5.80 -7.99 0.34
N LEU A 79 -6.34 -7.05 -0.46
CA LEU A 79 -6.39 -5.62 -0.20
C LEU A 79 -7.82 -5.12 -0.41
N HIS A 80 -8.39 -4.49 0.61
CA HIS A 80 -9.71 -3.89 0.56
C HIS A 80 -9.59 -2.39 0.82
N ARG A 81 -9.65 -1.61 -0.24
CA ARG A 81 -9.63 -0.15 -0.16
C ARG A 81 -11.02 0.37 0.17
N ILE A 82 -11.11 1.32 1.07
CA ILE A 82 -12.36 2.05 1.32
C ILE A 82 -12.39 3.25 0.36
N ASP A 83 -13.53 3.46 -0.31
CA ASP A 83 -13.72 4.58 -1.23
C ASP A 83 -13.46 5.89 -0.45
N PRO A 84 -12.66 6.83 -0.99
CA PRO A 84 -12.36 8.10 -0.32
C PRO A 84 -13.59 8.96 0.02
N LYS A 85 -14.73 8.68 -0.63
CA LYS A 85 -16.01 9.36 -0.35
C LYS A 85 -16.68 8.88 0.94
N ILE A 86 -16.18 7.80 1.53
CA ILE A 86 -16.72 7.22 2.76
C ILE A 86 -15.80 7.63 3.91
N ALA A 87 -16.37 8.26 4.93
CA ALA A 87 -15.66 8.49 6.18
C ALA A 87 -15.41 7.12 6.85
N ALA A 88 -14.18 6.61 6.73
CA ALA A 88 -13.78 5.37 7.38
C ALA A 88 -13.51 5.56 8.88
N PHE A 89 -13.31 6.82 9.30
CA PHE A 89 -13.04 7.23 10.68
C PHE A 89 -13.79 8.52 10.96
N ASP A 90 -14.39 8.62 12.15
CA ASP A 90 -15.20 9.79 12.53
C ASP A 90 -14.37 11.08 12.64
N ASP A 91 -13.12 10.96 13.10
CA ASP A 91 -12.24 12.08 13.41
C ASP A 91 -11.11 12.31 12.39
N ALA A 92 -11.09 11.59 11.26
CA ALA A 92 -9.99 11.71 10.30
C ALA A 92 -10.45 11.62 8.85
N LEU A 93 -10.21 12.69 8.10
CA LEU A 93 -10.35 12.72 6.64
C LEU A 93 -9.15 11.99 5.99
N THR A 94 -9.16 10.68 6.05
CA THR A 94 -8.12 9.86 5.43
C THR A 94 -8.74 8.69 4.66
N THR A 95 -8.06 8.30 3.60
CA THR A 95 -8.39 7.07 2.90
C THR A 95 -7.92 5.87 3.71
N ALA A 96 -8.67 4.76 3.69
CA ALA A 96 -8.31 3.56 4.41
C ALA A 96 -8.11 2.37 3.46
N VAL A 97 -7.23 1.48 3.85
CA VAL A 97 -7.04 0.15 3.25
C VAL A 97 -6.94 -0.92 4.34
N ILE A 98 -7.65 -2.01 4.13
CA ILE A 98 -7.52 -3.23 4.91
C ILE A 98 -6.56 -4.14 4.15
N THR A 99 -5.51 -4.57 4.82
CA THR A 99 -4.44 -5.41 4.27
C THR A 99 -4.49 -6.77 4.94
N CYS A 100 -4.80 -7.82 4.18
CA CYS A 100 -4.84 -9.21 4.70
C CYS A 100 -3.64 -9.98 4.17
N PHE A 101 -3.00 -10.76 5.03
CA PHE A 101 -1.78 -11.51 4.71
C PHE A 101 -1.70 -12.84 5.47
N GLU A 102 -0.94 -13.75 4.91
CA GLU A 102 -0.52 -15.02 5.50
C GLU A 102 1.00 -15.14 5.32
N VAL A 103 1.72 -15.04 6.45
CA VAL A 103 3.19 -14.91 6.47
C VAL A 103 3.84 -16.09 5.75
N GLY A 104 4.76 -15.77 4.84
CA GLY A 104 5.46 -16.77 4.01
C GLY A 104 4.68 -17.23 2.78
N SER A 105 3.37 -16.94 2.69
CA SER A 105 2.58 -17.27 1.50
C SER A 105 3.04 -16.48 0.27
N ARG A 106 2.92 -17.10 -0.92
CA ARG A 106 3.22 -16.45 -2.20
C ARG A 106 2.11 -16.73 -3.21
N PRO A 107 0.89 -16.23 -2.98
CA PRO A 107 -0.23 -16.51 -3.86
C PRO A 107 0.03 -15.95 -5.26
N GLN A 108 -0.37 -16.71 -6.30
CA GLN A 108 -0.28 -16.27 -7.70
C GLN A 108 -1.25 -15.14 -8.03
N SER A 109 -2.30 -15.01 -7.24
CA SER A 109 -3.32 -13.97 -7.38
C SER A 109 -3.65 -13.37 -6.01
N ILE A 110 -3.87 -12.08 -5.99
CA ILE A 110 -4.20 -11.30 -4.80
C ILE A 110 -5.57 -10.69 -5.03
N ARG A 111 -6.42 -10.78 -4.03
CA ARG A 111 -7.75 -10.19 -4.05
C ARG A 111 -7.66 -8.68 -3.86
N PHE A 112 -8.38 -7.93 -4.67
CA PHE A 112 -8.48 -6.48 -4.54
C PHE A 112 -9.94 -6.02 -4.73
N ARG A 113 -10.39 -5.12 -3.86
CA ARG A 113 -11.70 -4.48 -3.97
C ARG A 113 -11.68 -3.07 -3.38
N THR A 114 -12.39 -2.15 -4.05
CA THR A 114 -12.79 -0.87 -3.47
C THR A 114 -14.22 -0.98 -2.94
N HIS A 115 -14.39 -0.79 -1.63
CA HIS A 115 -15.68 -0.80 -0.96
C HIS A 115 -16.30 0.59 -0.96
N ARG A 116 -17.55 0.67 -1.39
CA ARG A 116 -18.34 1.91 -1.44
C ARG A 116 -19.33 2.02 -0.28
N SER A 117 -19.31 1.10 0.66
CA SER A 117 -20.12 1.10 1.88
C SER A 117 -19.43 0.22 2.91
N LEU A 118 -19.38 0.65 4.18
CA LEU A 118 -18.84 -0.15 5.29
C LEU A 118 -19.83 -1.26 5.70
N GLN A 119 -21.14 -1.04 5.54
CA GLN A 119 -22.16 -2.04 5.89
C GLN A 119 -22.09 -3.29 5.00
N SER A 120 -21.61 -3.15 3.76
CA SER A 120 -21.43 -4.25 2.81
C SER A 120 -19.97 -4.72 2.69
N LEU A 121 -19.12 -4.36 3.66
CA LEU A 121 -17.73 -4.78 3.67
C LEU A 121 -17.64 -6.28 3.90
N SER A 122 -16.98 -6.98 2.99
CA SER A 122 -16.67 -8.40 3.11
C SER A 122 -15.24 -8.64 2.62
N LEU A 123 -14.44 -9.33 3.42
CA LEU A 123 -13.05 -9.65 3.09
C LEU A 123 -12.94 -10.79 2.05
N ASP A 124 -14.02 -11.53 1.82
CA ASP A 124 -14.08 -12.55 0.77
C ASP A 124 -14.49 -11.98 -0.58
N ALA A 125 -14.97 -10.75 -0.61
CA ALA A 125 -15.40 -10.09 -1.82
C ALA A 125 -14.22 -9.43 -2.56
N GLY A 126 -14.29 -9.43 -3.89
CA GLY A 126 -13.31 -8.72 -4.70
C GLY A 126 -12.85 -9.54 -5.90
N ARG A 127 -12.16 -8.85 -6.79
CA ARG A 127 -11.59 -9.44 -8.00
C ARG A 127 -10.16 -9.92 -7.73
N LEU A 128 -9.81 -11.08 -8.28
CA LEU A 128 -8.44 -11.58 -8.25
C LEU A 128 -7.62 -10.92 -9.38
N PHE A 129 -6.49 -10.38 -9.00
CA PHE A 129 -5.48 -9.86 -9.92
C PHE A 129 -4.21 -10.68 -9.77
N SER A 130 -3.52 -10.95 -10.88
CA SER A 130 -2.26 -11.68 -10.82
C SER A 130 -1.24 -10.90 -9.98
N ARG A 131 -0.42 -11.63 -9.23
CA ARG A 131 0.69 -11.07 -8.46
C ARG A 131 1.59 -10.19 -9.34
N LYS A 132 1.89 -10.63 -10.56
CA LYS A 132 2.68 -9.86 -11.52
C LYS A 132 2.11 -8.47 -11.78
N ARG A 133 0.78 -8.32 -11.79
CA ARG A 133 0.14 -7.02 -11.98
C ARG A 133 0.41 -6.06 -10.82
N PHE A 134 0.49 -6.55 -9.58
CA PHE A 134 0.92 -5.77 -8.43
C PHE A 134 2.39 -5.39 -8.52
N GLU A 135 3.26 -6.32 -8.89
CA GLU A 135 4.70 -6.11 -9.03
C GLU A 135 5.04 -5.05 -10.09
N THR A 136 4.28 -5.00 -11.18
CA THR A 136 4.51 -4.08 -12.31
C THR A 136 3.75 -2.75 -12.19
N SER A 137 2.81 -2.63 -11.25
CA SER A 137 2.01 -1.41 -11.09
C SER A 137 2.63 -0.46 -10.09
N ALA A 138 2.93 0.76 -10.53
CA ALA A 138 3.42 1.82 -9.66
C ALA A 138 2.35 2.33 -8.68
N ARG A 139 1.06 2.23 -9.05
CA ARG A 139 -0.09 2.70 -8.28
C ARG A 139 -1.13 1.60 -8.13
N TRP A 140 -1.29 1.12 -6.91
CA TRP A 140 -2.21 0.02 -6.62
C TRP A 140 -3.66 0.45 -6.49
N SER A 141 -3.92 1.71 -6.14
CA SER A 141 -5.29 2.23 -6.07
C SER A 141 -6.04 2.18 -7.41
N SER A 142 -5.30 2.16 -8.52
CA SER A 142 -5.85 2.14 -9.88
C SER A 142 -5.99 0.74 -10.48
N LEU A 143 -5.72 -0.34 -9.72
CA LEU A 143 -5.76 -1.71 -10.25
C LEU A 143 -7.15 -2.12 -10.77
N GLU A 144 -8.23 -1.62 -10.16
CA GLU A 144 -9.61 -1.86 -10.63
C GLU A 144 -10.03 -0.94 -11.79
N ALA A 145 -9.28 0.15 -12.02
CA ALA A 145 -9.62 1.06 -13.10
C ALA A 145 -9.41 0.33 -14.45
N THR A 146 -10.47 0.19 -15.18
CA THR A 146 -10.40 -0.18 -16.59
C THR A 146 -9.82 1.03 -17.33
N LYS A 147 -8.56 0.93 -17.74
CA LYS A 147 -7.95 1.91 -18.65
C LYS A 147 -8.66 1.81 -20.02
N ARG A 148 -9.85 2.35 -20.11
CA ARG A 148 -10.39 2.74 -21.41
C ARG A 148 -9.76 4.10 -21.72
N LYS A 149 -8.70 4.07 -22.51
CA LYS A 149 -8.22 5.30 -23.16
C LYS A 149 -9.34 5.70 -24.13
N PRO A 150 -10.03 6.83 -23.95
CA PRO A 150 -11.00 7.27 -24.94
C PRO A 150 -10.24 7.46 -26.27
N SER A 151 -10.84 7.00 -27.38
CA SER A 151 -10.23 7.20 -28.70
C SER A 151 -10.05 8.69 -28.97
N GLY A 152 -8.89 9.08 -29.48
CA GLY A 152 -8.58 10.48 -29.83
C GLY A 152 -7.98 11.31 -28.69
N LEU A 153 -7.74 10.73 -27.49
CA LEU A 153 -6.98 11.40 -26.43
C LEU A 153 -5.56 10.84 -26.34
N VAL A 154 -4.61 11.72 -26.09
CA VAL A 154 -3.21 11.40 -25.76
C VAL A 154 -2.95 11.70 -24.29
N GLU A 155 -2.06 10.97 -23.65
CA GLU A 155 -1.66 11.27 -22.28
C GLU A 155 -0.73 12.49 -22.28
N LEU A 156 -0.86 13.36 -21.27
CA LEU A 156 -0.04 14.57 -21.15
C LEU A 156 1.46 14.24 -21.18
N GLY A 157 1.88 13.11 -20.59
CA GLY A 157 3.25 12.65 -20.61
C GLY A 157 3.78 12.18 -21.96
N GLU A 158 2.90 11.95 -22.96
CA GLU A 158 3.30 11.67 -24.34
C GLU A 158 3.69 12.97 -25.09
N LEU A 159 3.17 14.11 -24.64
CA LEU A 159 3.38 15.42 -25.26
C LEU A 159 4.37 16.29 -24.50
N PHE A 160 4.47 16.14 -23.19
CA PHE A 160 5.23 17.02 -22.30
C PHE A 160 6.01 16.24 -21.26
N CYS A 161 7.22 16.71 -20.93
CA CYS A 161 7.94 16.31 -19.72
C CYS A 161 7.35 17.05 -18.52
N VAL A 162 6.72 16.33 -17.60
CA VAL A 162 6.10 16.93 -16.41
C VAL A 162 7.11 16.89 -15.25
N HIS A 163 7.51 18.06 -14.77
CA HIS A 163 8.36 18.21 -13.60
C HIS A 163 7.55 18.73 -12.41
N ARG A 164 7.94 18.30 -11.22
CA ARG A 164 7.42 18.90 -10.00
C ARG A 164 7.91 20.34 -9.92
N GLY A 165 7.00 21.31 -9.77
CA GLY A 165 7.34 22.70 -9.56
C GLY A 165 8.23 22.89 -8.33
N GLN A 166 9.12 23.90 -8.38
CA GLN A 166 9.86 24.31 -7.18
C GLN A 166 8.88 24.94 -6.16
N VAL A 167 9.00 24.51 -4.92
CA VAL A 167 8.37 25.20 -3.81
C VAL A 167 9.25 26.41 -3.53
N THR A 168 8.83 27.59 -4.02
CA THR A 168 9.42 28.85 -3.59
C THR A 168 8.87 29.13 -2.19
N GLY A 169 9.68 28.91 -1.17
CA GLY A 169 9.43 29.31 0.23
C GLY A 169 9.89 30.73 0.47
#